data_61586dc74e94acc199c21233dd4ed747
#
_entry.id   61586dc74e94acc199c21233dd4ed747
#
_cell.length_a   1.000
_cell.length_b   1.000
_cell.length_c   1.000
_cell.angle_alpha   90.00
_cell.angle_beta   90.00
_cell.angle_gamma   90.00
#
_symmetry.space_group_name_H-M   'P 1'
#
loop_
_entity.id
_entity.type
_entity.pdbx_description
1 polymer ?
#
loop_
_entity_poly.entity_id
_entity_poly.type
_entity_poly.pdbx_seq_one_letter_code
_entity_poly.pdbx_strand_id
1 'polypeptide(L)'
;MNWIKIQWIVFRCATDRTGYLPLTPTRGHRAVIGVLCLVLGGFSPQQARSLNVGDSVQVHGFLTQGYFFTSDNRLFGTSDTGGSFDYTEAGLTGSWTPASDIRLASQVLFRRAGLGHENDVELDFGLLDYTVLSTPDYRLGLRLGRVKIPFGLYNDTRDVLFTRPTILLPQSIYADAQRDLSLSADGGLLYGDYRNDWGNLSFEWGMGIPRSTSVDTELGILGFDFPGSTDSKRSYVGRLSYDMQGGKYRLSVSSAWVDTRYESTFEPGDLLAGKDLFSPVIFSAQYNLEKLSLTAEYAIRPVKDKGFGEEFDREIVGESYYLQGEYRFDEKWQATLRYDVFYNDRKDRHGKKFAAKGLYPAHTQFAEDWTLGIRYHVNPSFLIATEYHYIDGTAWIVPLQDNSDRQDLERRWHLFAVVAGFRF
;
A
#
# COMPACT_ATOMS: atom_id res chain seq x y z
N MET A 1 38.15 6.85 -8.86
CA MET A 1 37.78 8.16 -9.42
C MET A 1 36.76 8.76 -8.45
N ASN A 2 36.92 9.98 -8.03
CA ASN A 2 36.45 10.50 -6.74
C ASN A 2 34.93 10.58 -6.60
N TRP A 3 34.38 9.91 -5.62
CA TRP A 3 32.99 9.96 -5.13
C TRP A 3 32.44 11.38 -4.89
N ILE A 4 33.31 12.32 -4.58
CA ILE A 4 32.98 13.76 -4.38
C ILE A 4 32.41 14.40 -5.66
N LYS A 5 32.72 13.90 -6.85
CA LYS A 5 32.18 14.47 -8.11
C LYS A 5 30.75 14.04 -8.41
N ILE A 6 30.32 12.86 -7.94
CA ILE A 6 28.96 12.37 -8.17
C ILE A 6 27.97 13.08 -7.24
N GLN A 7 28.35 13.33 -5.98
CA GLN A 7 27.54 14.17 -5.08
C GLN A 7 27.30 15.58 -5.64
N TRP A 8 28.26 16.15 -6.36
CA TRP A 8 28.12 17.47 -6.97
C TRP A 8 27.20 17.48 -8.21
N ILE A 9 27.13 16.38 -8.93
CA ILE A 9 26.25 16.25 -10.10
C ILE A 9 24.80 16.04 -9.67
N VAL A 10 24.55 15.22 -8.66
CA VAL A 10 23.22 15.00 -8.09
C VAL A 10 22.68 16.29 -7.42
N PHE A 11 23.54 17.04 -6.72
CA PHE A 11 23.14 18.30 -6.10
C PHE A 11 22.79 19.40 -7.12
N ARG A 12 23.38 19.38 -8.32
CA ARG A 12 23.10 20.39 -9.37
C ARG A 12 21.81 20.10 -10.13
N CYS A 13 21.42 18.84 -10.34
CA CYS A 13 20.14 18.51 -10.98
C CYS A 13 18.94 18.79 -10.05
N ALA A 14 19.07 18.57 -8.74
CA ALA A 14 17.98 18.82 -7.79
C ALA A 14 17.69 20.32 -7.57
N THR A 15 18.67 21.20 -7.76
CA THR A 15 18.51 22.64 -7.51
C THR A 15 17.97 23.47 -8.69
N ASP A 16 18.02 22.95 -9.93
CA ASP A 16 17.58 23.71 -11.10
C ASP A 16 16.09 23.52 -11.47
N ARG A 17 15.37 22.62 -10.83
CA ARG A 17 13.91 22.44 -11.06
C ARG A 17 13.00 23.01 -9.96
N THR A 18 13.52 23.52 -8.87
CA THR A 18 12.71 24.13 -7.80
C THR A 18 12.47 25.61 -8.02
N GLY A 19 11.71 25.95 -9.06
CA GLY A 19 11.06 27.25 -9.18
C GLY A 19 9.82 27.33 -8.29
N TYR A 20 9.92 27.08 -6.99
CA TYR A 20 8.81 27.28 -6.07
C TYR A 20 8.68 28.74 -5.67
N LEU A 21 7.64 29.39 -6.19
CA LEU A 21 7.09 30.60 -5.56
C LEU A 21 6.39 30.19 -4.25
N PRO A 22 6.59 30.90 -3.13
CA PRO A 22 5.90 30.62 -1.89
C PRO A 22 4.40 30.87 -2.08
N LEU A 23 3.62 29.82 -2.18
CA LEU A 23 2.17 29.92 -2.16
C LEU A 23 1.72 30.19 -0.71
N THR A 24 1.22 31.38 -0.49
CA THR A 24 0.49 31.76 0.72
C THR A 24 -0.65 30.77 0.97
N PRO A 25 -0.98 30.42 2.24
CA PRO A 25 -2.02 29.46 2.55
C PRO A 25 -3.39 29.97 2.06
N THR A 26 -3.88 29.41 0.97
CA THR A 26 -5.14 29.76 0.38
C THR A 26 -6.31 29.17 1.17
N ARG A 27 -7.41 29.90 1.19
CA ARG A 27 -8.70 29.68 1.90
C ARG A 27 -9.39 28.29 1.77
N GLY A 28 -8.73 27.29 1.18
CA GLY A 28 -9.28 25.95 0.95
C GLY A 28 -9.56 25.12 2.21
N HIS A 29 -8.79 25.32 3.28
CA HIS A 29 -8.93 24.55 4.52
C HIS A 29 -10.29 24.74 5.24
N ARG A 30 -10.93 25.92 5.07
CA ARG A 30 -12.25 26.17 5.66
C ARG A 30 -13.41 25.50 4.90
N ALA A 31 -13.24 25.23 3.60
CA ALA A 31 -14.26 24.60 2.78
C ALA A 31 -14.36 23.08 3.05
N VAL A 32 -13.24 22.41 3.30
CA VAL A 32 -13.22 20.95 3.57
C VAL A 32 -13.87 20.65 4.94
N ILE A 33 -13.59 21.46 5.96
CA ILE A 33 -14.23 21.32 7.29
C ILE A 33 -15.73 21.60 7.18
N GLY A 34 -16.14 22.57 6.36
CA GLY A 34 -17.55 22.90 6.11
C GLY A 34 -18.31 21.77 5.41
N VAL A 35 -17.68 21.07 4.45
CA VAL A 35 -18.27 19.92 3.76
C VAL A 35 -18.37 18.71 4.69
N LEU A 36 -17.36 18.45 5.54
CA LEU A 36 -17.40 17.39 6.53
C LEU A 36 -18.51 17.61 7.57
N CYS A 37 -18.71 18.83 8.04
CA CYS A 37 -19.79 19.20 8.95
C CYS A 37 -21.18 19.14 8.28
N LEU A 38 -21.31 19.47 6.98
CA LEU A 38 -22.56 19.36 6.24
C LEU A 38 -22.94 17.90 5.95
N VAL A 39 -21.96 17.04 5.70
CA VAL A 39 -22.19 15.60 5.51
C VAL A 39 -22.57 14.94 6.85
N LEU A 40 -21.98 15.36 7.96
CA LEU A 40 -22.29 14.82 9.31
C LEU A 40 -23.65 15.33 9.85
N GLY A 41 -24.11 16.49 9.43
CA GLY A 41 -25.34 17.10 9.95
C GLY A 41 -26.64 16.71 9.24
N GLY A 42 -26.57 16.04 8.09
CA GLY A 42 -27.73 15.77 7.24
C GLY A 42 -28.17 14.31 7.13
N PHE A 43 -27.42 13.36 7.66
CA PHE A 43 -27.78 11.94 7.56
C PHE A 43 -28.41 11.41 8.85
N SER A 44 -29.73 11.15 8.79
CA SER A 44 -30.37 10.24 9.76
C SER A 44 -29.63 8.90 9.75
N PRO A 45 -29.60 8.16 10.87
CA PRO A 45 -28.93 6.85 10.96
C PRO A 45 -29.71 5.77 10.19
N GLN A 46 -29.84 5.95 8.87
CA GLN A 46 -30.29 4.90 7.99
C GLN A 46 -29.10 4.00 7.67
N GLN A 47 -29.32 2.70 7.82
CA GLN A 47 -28.33 1.64 7.59
C GLN A 47 -27.57 1.86 6.27
N ALA A 48 -26.23 1.69 6.30
CA ALA A 48 -25.41 1.60 5.10
C ALA A 48 -25.99 0.54 4.16
N ARG A 49 -26.70 0.97 3.14
CA ARG A 49 -27.22 0.10 2.08
C ARG A 49 -26.52 0.48 0.80
N SER A 50 -25.93 -0.51 0.14
CA SER A 50 -25.59 -0.38 -1.27
C SER A 50 -26.78 0.19 -2.02
N LEU A 51 -26.53 1.13 -2.93
CA LEU A 51 -27.54 1.56 -3.88
C LEU A 51 -27.74 0.43 -4.90
N ASN A 52 -28.81 -0.35 -4.72
CA ASN A 52 -29.20 -1.35 -5.69
C ASN A 52 -30.11 -0.70 -6.73
N VAL A 53 -29.67 -0.70 -7.99
CA VAL A 53 -30.47 -0.26 -9.13
C VAL A 53 -31.00 -1.51 -9.84
N GLY A 54 -32.17 -1.94 -9.42
CA GLY A 54 -32.68 -3.27 -9.79
C GLY A 54 -31.87 -4.41 -9.14
N ASP A 55 -32.06 -5.64 -9.63
CA ASP A 55 -31.44 -6.84 -9.04
C ASP A 55 -30.00 -7.09 -9.53
N SER A 56 -29.55 -6.41 -10.58
CA SER A 56 -28.31 -6.71 -11.28
C SER A 56 -27.22 -5.66 -11.11
N VAL A 57 -27.53 -4.44 -10.64
CA VAL A 57 -26.57 -3.35 -10.49
C VAL A 57 -26.41 -2.97 -9.02
N GLN A 58 -25.17 -2.92 -8.57
CA GLN A 58 -24.80 -2.50 -7.20
C GLN A 58 -23.81 -1.36 -7.27
N VAL A 59 -24.01 -0.34 -6.43
CA VAL A 59 -23.08 0.79 -6.27
C VAL A 59 -22.74 0.96 -4.80
N HIS A 60 -21.46 1.07 -4.53
CA HIS A 60 -20.88 1.30 -3.20
C HIS A 60 -19.94 2.48 -3.25
N GLY A 61 -19.82 3.19 -2.15
CA GLY A 61 -18.86 4.28 -2.04
C GLY A 61 -18.26 4.35 -0.65
N PHE A 62 -17.09 4.97 -0.57
CA PHE A 62 -16.44 5.27 0.70
C PHE A 62 -15.70 6.61 0.61
N LEU A 63 -15.53 7.22 1.78
CA LEU A 63 -14.73 8.42 1.99
C LEU A 63 -13.97 8.26 3.30
N THR A 64 -12.70 8.58 3.28
CA THR A 64 -11.81 8.55 4.43
C THR A 64 -11.05 9.86 4.49
N GLN A 65 -11.05 10.53 5.66
CA GLN A 65 -10.24 11.71 5.94
C GLN A 65 -9.39 11.46 7.16
N GLY A 66 -8.08 11.71 7.04
CA GLY A 66 -7.11 11.55 8.12
C GLY A 66 -6.46 12.86 8.56
N TYR A 67 -5.97 12.85 9.79
CA TYR A 67 -5.03 13.79 10.35
C TYR A 67 -3.82 12.99 10.86
N PHE A 68 -2.62 13.39 10.43
CA PHE A 68 -1.36 12.75 10.79
C PHE A 68 -0.45 13.76 11.48
N PHE A 69 0.15 13.35 12.58
CA PHE A 69 1.16 14.12 13.30
C PHE A 69 2.38 13.23 13.54
N THR A 70 3.57 13.75 13.26
CA THR A 70 4.84 13.07 13.49
C THR A 70 5.76 13.93 14.32
N SER A 71 6.63 13.32 15.14
CA SER A 71 7.57 14.08 15.96
C SER A 71 8.73 14.66 15.16
N ASP A 72 9.13 13.98 14.06
CA ASP A 72 10.33 14.32 13.30
C ASP A 72 10.13 14.13 11.79
N ASN A 73 10.23 12.90 11.29
CA ASN A 73 10.11 12.62 9.86
C ASN A 73 8.67 12.87 9.35
N ARG A 74 8.54 13.33 8.10
CA ARG A 74 7.23 13.64 7.49
C ARG A 74 6.61 12.40 6.87
N LEU A 75 5.29 12.31 7.00
CA LEU A 75 4.45 11.32 6.34
C LEU A 75 3.10 11.96 5.98
N PHE A 76 2.74 11.92 4.69
CA PHE A 76 1.52 12.54 4.15
C PHE A 76 1.47 14.06 4.40
N GLY A 77 2.43 14.77 3.82
CA GLY A 77 2.58 16.22 3.93
C GLY A 77 3.43 16.65 5.12
N THR A 78 3.27 17.88 5.56
CA THR A 78 4.08 18.51 6.62
C THR A 78 3.64 18.08 8.02
N SER A 79 3.58 16.78 8.26
CA SER A 79 3.06 16.20 9.51
C SER A 79 3.90 16.50 10.75
N ASP A 80 5.20 16.84 10.57
CA ASP A 80 6.14 17.24 11.61
C ASP A 80 5.91 18.66 12.16
N THR A 81 5.16 19.50 11.43
CA THR A 81 4.96 20.90 11.75
C THR A 81 3.48 21.19 12.08
N GLY A 82 3.02 20.69 13.23
CA GLY A 82 1.64 20.88 13.71
C GLY A 82 0.63 19.93 13.10
N GLY A 83 1.08 18.89 12.40
CA GLY A 83 0.25 17.85 11.78
C GLY A 83 -0.28 18.23 10.39
N SER A 84 -0.74 17.21 9.66
CA SER A 84 -1.22 17.32 8.29
C SER A 84 -2.59 16.68 8.11
N PHE A 85 -3.43 17.30 7.27
CA PHE A 85 -4.69 16.74 6.76
C PHE A 85 -4.55 16.19 5.33
N ASP A 86 -3.33 16.05 4.83
CA ASP A 86 -3.04 15.56 3.48
C ASP A 86 -3.16 14.03 3.38
N TYR A 87 -4.25 13.51 3.92
CA TYR A 87 -4.65 12.12 3.77
C TYR A 87 -6.16 12.05 3.54
N THR A 88 -6.54 11.83 2.30
CA THR A 88 -7.94 11.65 1.87
C THR A 88 -8.01 10.50 0.89
N GLU A 89 -8.90 9.54 1.13
CA GLU A 89 -9.21 8.46 0.20
C GLU A 89 -10.72 8.44 -0.05
N ALA A 90 -11.14 8.43 -1.32
CA ALA A 90 -12.54 8.28 -1.68
C ALA A 90 -12.67 7.33 -2.86
N GLY A 91 -13.62 6.42 -2.81
CA GLY A 91 -13.85 5.46 -3.89
C GLY A 91 -15.31 5.29 -4.21
N LEU A 92 -15.58 5.05 -5.50
CA LEU A 92 -16.87 4.66 -6.01
C LEU A 92 -16.73 3.37 -6.80
N THR A 93 -17.41 2.33 -6.34
CA THR A 93 -17.42 1.00 -6.94
C THR A 93 -18.77 0.70 -7.53
N GLY A 94 -18.78 0.33 -8.82
CA GLY A 94 -19.97 -0.15 -9.52
C GLY A 94 -19.78 -1.62 -9.93
N SER A 95 -20.85 -2.41 -9.87
CA SER A 95 -20.87 -3.74 -10.46
C SER A 95 -22.19 -4.02 -11.16
N TRP A 96 -22.13 -4.73 -12.27
CA TRP A 96 -23.28 -5.19 -13.05
C TRP A 96 -23.14 -6.68 -13.36
N THR A 97 -24.20 -7.44 -13.07
CA THR A 97 -24.26 -8.89 -13.29
C THR A 97 -25.35 -9.18 -14.34
N PRO A 98 -25.01 -9.07 -15.66
CA PRO A 98 -25.97 -9.30 -16.75
C PRO A 98 -26.43 -10.75 -16.87
N ALA A 99 -25.61 -11.70 -16.41
CA ALA A 99 -25.91 -13.13 -16.40
C ALA A 99 -25.29 -13.75 -15.15
N SER A 100 -25.72 -14.94 -14.77
CA SER A 100 -25.28 -15.64 -13.53
C SER A 100 -23.78 -15.95 -13.50
N ASP A 101 -23.16 -16.05 -14.66
CA ASP A 101 -21.76 -16.39 -14.88
C ASP A 101 -20.88 -15.19 -15.29
N ILE A 102 -21.51 -14.01 -15.54
CA ILE A 102 -20.82 -12.80 -15.99
C ILE A 102 -21.05 -11.65 -15.02
N ARG A 103 -19.97 -11.04 -14.55
CA ARG A 103 -19.97 -9.81 -13.75
C ARG A 103 -18.99 -8.80 -14.32
N LEU A 104 -19.43 -7.58 -14.53
CA LEU A 104 -18.60 -6.42 -14.78
C LEU A 104 -18.45 -5.63 -13.48
N ALA A 105 -17.24 -5.22 -13.12
CA ALA A 105 -17.01 -4.43 -11.92
C ALA A 105 -15.90 -3.40 -12.16
N SER A 106 -16.07 -2.20 -11.58
CA SER A 106 -15.06 -1.16 -11.63
C SER A 106 -15.05 -0.32 -10.37
N GLN A 107 -13.89 0.25 -10.04
CA GLN A 107 -13.72 1.22 -8.96
C GLN A 107 -12.90 2.39 -9.46
N VAL A 108 -13.42 3.58 -9.25
CA VAL A 108 -12.66 4.83 -9.36
C VAL A 108 -12.23 5.24 -7.96
N LEU A 109 -10.95 5.53 -7.79
CA LEU A 109 -10.33 5.92 -6.53
C LEU A 109 -9.79 7.34 -6.66
N PHE A 110 -10.12 8.20 -5.70
CA PHE A 110 -9.44 9.46 -5.44
C PHE A 110 -8.51 9.27 -4.24
N ARG A 111 -7.26 9.69 -4.36
CA ARG A 111 -6.31 9.68 -3.28
C ARG A 111 -5.52 10.97 -3.22
N ARG A 112 -5.35 11.47 -1.99
CA ARG A 112 -4.39 12.50 -1.61
C ARG A 112 -3.64 12.00 -0.38
N ALA A 113 -2.33 11.88 -0.48
CA ALA A 113 -1.48 11.34 0.57
C ALA A 113 -0.08 11.96 0.51
N GLY A 114 0.02 13.25 0.91
CA GLY A 114 1.25 14.02 0.81
C GLY A 114 1.64 14.35 -0.63
N LEU A 115 2.92 14.62 -0.87
CA LEU A 115 3.45 14.93 -2.20
C LEU A 115 3.48 13.72 -3.14
N GLY A 116 3.45 12.49 -2.58
CA GLY A 116 3.43 11.28 -3.38
C GLY A 116 2.13 11.05 -4.14
N HIS A 117 1.01 11.58 -3.65
CA HIS A 117 -0.31 11.48 -4.29
C HIS A 117 -1.04 12.81 -4.15
N GLU A 118 -0.77 13.73 -5.06
CA GLU A 118 -1.39 15.06 -5.08
C GLU A 118 -2.72 15.06 -5.83
N ASN A 119 -3.81 14.64 -5.18
CA ASN A 119 -5.17 14.66 -5.73
C ASN A 119 -5.36 13.75 -6.97
N ASP A 120 -4.85 12.55 -6.92
CA ASP A 120 -4.96 11.59 -8.00
C ASP A 120 -6.35 10.97 -8.09
N VAL A 121 -6.91 10.98 -9.28
CA VAL A 121 -8.14 10.25 -9.62
C VAL A 121 -7.77 9.15 -10.60
N GLU A 122 -8.01 7.91 -10.22
CA GLU A 122 -7.59 6.78 -11.03
C GLU A 122 -8.63 5.68 -11.11
N LEU A 123 -8.55 4.89 -12.18
CA LEU A 123 -9.24 3.61 -12.26
C LEU A 123 -8.43 2.60 -11.43
N ASP A 124 -8.90 2.28 -10.24
CA ASP A 124 -8.26 1.33 -9.34
C ASP A 124 -8.36 -0.10 -9.90
N PHE A 125 -9.55 -0.52 -10.27
CA PHE A 125 -9.78 -1.72 -11.07
C PHE A 125 -10.96 -1.54 -12.03
N GLY A 126 -10.96 -2.35 -13.11
CA GLY A 126 -12.03 -2.40 -14.08
C GLY A 126 -11.94 -3.73 -14.82
N LEU A 127 -12.87 -4.66 -14.54
CA LEU A 127 -12.73 -6.05 -14.95
C LEU A 127 -14.05 -6.70 -15.38
N LEU A 128 -13.90 -7.68 -16.26
CA LEU A 128 -14.86 -8.72 -16.54
C LEU A 128 -14.50 -9.93 -15.67
N ASP A 129 -15.44 -10.42 -14.87
CA ASP A 129 -15.36 -11.68 -14.11
C ASP A 129 -16.28 -12.71 -14.79
N TYR A 130 -15.68 -13.79 -15.29
CA TYR A 130 -16.39 -14.88 -15.92
C TYR A 130 -16.23 -16.17 -15.08
N THR A 131 -17.35 -16.68 -14.56
CA THR A 131 -17.39 -17.91 -13.80
C THR A 131 -17.54 -19.10 -14.76
N VAL A 132 -16.48 -19.88 -14.93
CA VAL A 132 -16.44 -21.05 -15.84
C VAL A 132 -17.18 -22.24 -15.24
N LEU A 133 -17.03 -22.43 -13.92
CA LEU A 133 -17.63 -23.54 -13.17
C LEU A 133 -18.06 -23.02 -11.81
N SER A 134 -19.29 -23.39 -11.41
CA SER A 134 -19.79 -23.14 -10.07
C SER A 134 -20.66 -24.30 -9.61
N THR A 135 -20.18 -25.06 -8.64
CA THR A 135 -20.89 -26.14 -7.95
C THR A 135 -20.80 -25.87 -6.45
N PRO A 136 -21.50 -26.66 -5.60
CA PRO A 136 -21.34 -26.50 -4.15
C PRO A 136 -19.89 -26.64 -3.66
N ASP A 137 -19.11 -27.52 -4.29
CA ASP A 137 -17.74 -27.84 -3.86
C ASP A 137 -16.66 -27.14 -4.65
N TYR A 138 -16.94 -26.76 -5.90
CA TYR A 138 -15.93 -26.18 -6.80
C TYR A 138 -16.40 -24.88 -7.42
N ARG A 139 -15.51 -23.91 -7.48
CA ARG A 139 -15.66 -22.70 -8.28
C ARG A 139 -14.39 -22.47 -9.07
N LEU A 140 -14.54 -22.11 -10.35
CA LEU A 140 -13.45 -21.72 -11.22
C LEU A 140 -13.89 -20.53 -12.06
N GLY A 141 -13.06 -19.52 -12.18
CA GLY A 141 -13.36 -18.34 -12.99
C GLY A 141 -12.12 -17.60 -13.46
N LEU A 142 -12.35 -16.64 -14.32
CA LEU A 142 -11.33 -15.80 -14.95
C LEU A 142 -11.75 -14.34 -14.84
N ARG A 143 -10.83 -13.49 -14.41
CA ARG A 143 -10.98 -12.02 -14.42
C ARG A 143 -10.07 -11.45 -15.50
N LEU A 144 -10.58 -10.55 -16.32
CA LEU A 144 -9.86 -9.88 -17.42
C LEU A 144 -10.04 -8.37 -17.33
N GLY A 145 -8.97 -7.62 -17.56
CA GLY A 145 -8.93 -6.16 -17.49
C GLY A 145 -7.92 -5.67 -16.45
N ARG A 146 -8.23 -4.58 -15.75
CA ARG A 146 -7.44 -4.14 -14.62
C ARG A 146 -7.88 -4.88 -13.38
N VAL A 147 -7.05 -5.80 -12.90
CA VAL A 147 -7.35 -6.69 -11.78
C VAL A 147 -6.52 -6.32 -10.56
N LYS A 148 -7.10 -6.46 -9.36
CA LYS A 148 -6.36 -6.32 -8.10
C LYS A 148 -5.34 -7.45 -7.97
N ILE A 149 -4.17 -7.12 -7.42
CA ILE A 149 -3.07 -8.06 -7.21
C ILE A 149 -3.28 -8.82 -5.90
N PRO A 150 -3.48 -10.16 -5.91
CA PRO A 150 -3.65 -10.97 -4.70
C PRO A 150 -2.29 -11.20 -4.01
N PHE A 151 -1.88 -10.25 -3.14
CA PHE A 151 -0.58 -10.24 -2.48
C PHE A 151 -0.74 -10.08 -0.98
N GLY A 152 -0.30 -11.05 -0.17
CA GLY A 152 -0.59 -11.11 1.25
C GLY A 152 -2.08 -11.23 1.57
N LEU A 153 -2.47 -10.83 2.78
CA LEU A 153 -3.86 -10.93 3.26
C LEU A 153 -4.73 -9.71 2.93
N TYR A 154 -4.12 -8.52 2.78
CA TYR A 154 -4.87 -7.26 2.77
C TYR A 154 -4.74 -6.43 1.49
N ASN A 155 -3.88 -6.82 0.54
CA ASN A 155 -3.58 -5.95 -0.60
C ASN A 155 -4.78 -5.65 -1.49
N ASP A 156 -5.61 -6.64 -1.78
CA ASP A 156 -6.79 -6.50 -2.63
C ASP A 156 -7.92 -5.66 -2.00
N THR A 157 -7.88 -5.42 -0.70
CA THR A 157 -8.90 -4.63 0.03
C THR A 157 -8.32 -3.42 0.76
N ARG A 158 -7.07 -3.07 0.49
CA ARG A 158 -6.32 -2.05 1.25
C ARG A 158 -6.87 -0.63 1.16
N ASP A 159 -7.67 -0.32 0.14
CA ASP A 159 -8.17 1.05 -0.08
C ASP A 159 -9.31 1.43 0.86
N VAL A 160 -10.07 0.46 1.32
CA VAL A 160 -11.25 0.69 2.16
C VAL A 160 -10.89 0.59 3.63
N LEU A 161 -11.02 1.68 4.40
CA LEU A 161 -10.70 1.71 5.83
C LEU A 161 -11.44 0.62 6.63
N PHE A 162 -12.64 0.24 6.22
CA PHE A 162 -13.48 -0.74 6.92
C PHE A 162 -13.01 -2.19 6.73
N THR A 163 -12.19 -2.48 5.74
CA THR A 163 -11.71 -3.84 5.39
C THR A 163 -10.29 -4.11 5.86
N ARG A 164 -9.59 -3.10 6.39
CA ARG A 164 -8.25 -3.23 6.95
C ARG A 164 -8.29 -3.09 8.48
N PRO A 165 -7.40 -3.77 9.22
CA PRO A 165 -7.42 -3.78 10.68
C PRO A 165 -6.95 -2.46 11.31
N THR A 166 -6.13 -1.71 10.59
CA THR A 166 -5.41 -0.52 11.06
C THR A 166 -5.54 0.63 10.07
N ILE A 167 -5.22 1.86 10.47
CA ILE A 167 -5.16 3.03 9.58
C ILE A 167 -4.04 2.82 8.56
N LEU A 168 -2.83 2.53 9.04
CA LEU A 168 -1.72 2.11 8.19
C LEU A 168 -1.58 0.59 8.24
N LEU A 169 -1.62 -0.07 7.10
CA LEU A 169 -1.23 -1.47 7.01
C LEU A 169 0.25 -1.64 7.39
N PRO A 170 0.70 -2.84 7.81
CA PRO A 170 2.10 -3.11 8.09
C PRO A 170 2.99 -2.67 6.91
N GLN A 171 3.82 -1.64 7.11
CA GLN A 171 4.63 -1.07 6.04
C GLN A 171 5.73 -2.02 5.56
N SER A 172 6.06 -3.00 6.37
CA SER A 172 7.01 -4.06 6.02
C SER A 172 6.53 -4.96 4.88
N ILE A 173 5.22 -5.14 4.73
CA ILE A 173 4.58 -6.00 3.72
C ILE A 173 3.84 -5.14 2.68
N TYR A 174 3.11 -4.12 3.14
CA TYR A 174 2.20 -3.30 2.32
C TYR A 174 2.71 -1.87 2.21
N ALA A 175 4.01 -1.70 1.93
CA ALA A 175 4.65 -0.40 1.84
C ALA A 175 3.84 0.57 0.95
N ASP A 176 3.53 1.73 1.51
CA ASP A 176 2.75 2.75 0.79
C ASP A 176 3.55 3.33 -0.39
N ALA A 177 4.87 3.41 -0.22
CA ALA A 177 5.83 3.80 -1.25
C ALA A 177 5.80 2.96 -2.54
N GLN A 178 5.32 1.72 -2.47
CA GLN A 178 5.22 0.79 -3.62
C GLN A 178 3.77 0.45 -3.92
N ARG A 179 2.83 1.29 -3.48
CA ARG A 179 1.40 1.02 -3.61
C ARG A 179 0.99 0.83 -5.06
N ASP A 180 1.35 1.74 -5.96
CA ASP A 180 0.94 1.70 -7.37
C ASP A 180 1.38 0.41 -8.07
N LEU A 181 2.62 -0.02 -7.80
CA LEU A 181 3.16 -1.25 -8.34
C LEU A 181 2.45 -2.51 -7.83
N SER A 182 1.96 -2.46 -6.59
CA SER A 182 1.36 -3.61 -5.91
C SER A 182 -0.17 -3.66 -5.95
N LEU A 183 -0.85 -2.56 -6.34
CA LEU A 183 -2.28 -2.42 -6.18
C LEU A 183 -3.09 -3.18 -7.22
N SER A 184 -2.80 -2.94 -8.51
CA SER A 184 -3.50 -3.55 -9.64
C SER A 184 -2.61 -3.70 -10.87
N ALA A 185 -3.00 -4.59 -11.79
CA ALA A 185 -2.31 -4.83 -13.05
C ALA A 185 -3.30 -4.97 -14.21
N ASP A 186 -2.90 -4.48 -15.38
CA ASP A 186 -3.66 -4.68 -16.61
C ASP A 186 -3.34 -6.05 -17.19
N GLY A 187 -4.31 -7.00 -17.15
CA GLY A 187 -4.07 -8.38 -17.54
C GLY A 187 -5.20 -9.33 -17.22
N GLY A 188 -4.88 -10.49 -16.67
CA GLY A 188 -5.85 -11.51 -16.30
C GLY A 188 -5.48 -12.28 -15.04
N LEU A 189 -6.50 -12.78 -14.36
CA LEU A 189 -6.40 -13.56 -13.14
C LEU A 189 -7.31 -14.78 -13.23
N LEU A 190 -6.74 -15.97 -13.18
CA LEU A 190 -7.43 -17.22 -12.97
C LEU A 190 -7.63 -17.42 -11.47
N TYR A 191 -8.84 -17.80 -11.04
CA TYR A 191 -9.13 -18.12 -9.66
C TYR A 191 -9.97 -19.37 -9.52
N GLY A 192 -9.83 -20.04 -8.38
CA GLY A 192 -10.66 -21.18 -8.05
C GLY A 192 -10.74 -21.45 -6.56
N ASP A 193 -11.82 -22.09 -6.17
CA ASP A 193 -12.10 -22.55 -4.81
C ASP A 193 -12.46 -24.04 -4.82
N TYR A 194 -11.96 -24.75 -3.84
CA TYR A 194 -12.38 -26.11 -3.51
C TYR A 194 -12.82 -26.19 -2.06
N ARG A 195 -14.07 -26.54 -1.84
CA ARG A 195 -14.71 -26.64 -0.52
C ARG A 195 -14.92 -28.08 -0.15
N ASN A 196 -14.60 -28.41 1.10
CA ASN A 196 -14.88 -29.71 1.69
C ASN A 196 -15.18 -29.55 3.18
N ASP A 197 -15.45 -30.67 3.88
CA ASP A 197 -15.78 -30.67 5.31
C ASP A 197 -14.68 -30.11 6.21
N TRP A 198 -13.43 -30.07 5.75
CA TRP A 198 -12.26 -29.58 6.49
C TRP A 198 -12.02 -28.10 6.31
N GLY A 199 -12.48 -27.53 5.18
CA GLY A 199 -12.26 -26.12 4.88
C GLY A 199 -12.40 -25.75 3.41
N ASN A 200 -11.91 -24.56 3.06
CA ASN A 200 -11.91 -24.02 1.71
C ASN A 200 -10.47 -23.75 1.25
N LEU A 201 -10.06 -24.42 0.18
CA LEU A 201 -8.81 -24.16 -0.51
C LEU A 201 -9.09 -23.22 -1.68
N SER A 202 -8.44 -22.05 -1.69
CA SER A 202 -8.57 -21.05 -2.74
C SER A 202 -7.23 -20.85 -3.43
N PHE A 203 -7.22 -20.72 -4.74
CA PHE A 203 -6.05 -20.32 -5.50
C PHE A 203 -6.38 -19.14 -6.42
N GLU A 204 -5.39 -18.29 -6.63
CA GLU A 204 -5.39 -17.21 -7.59
C GLU A 204 -4.03 -17.20 -8.30
N TRP A 205 -4.06 -17.06 -9.62
CA TRP A 205 -2.85 -16.91 -10.43
C TRP A 205 -3.11 -15.87 -11.51
N GLY A 206 -2.26 -14.87 -11.60
CA GLY A 206 -2.42 -13.75 -12.52
C GLY A 206 -1.16 -13.44 -13.30
N MET A 207 -1.39 -12.84 -14.46
CA MET A 207 -0.38 -12.27 -15.32
C MET A 207 -0.87 -10.92 -15.83
N GLY A 208 -0.03 -9.90 -15.73
CA GLY A 208 -0.40 -8.55 -16.19
C GLY A 208 0.79 -7.59 -16.19
N ILE A 209 0.50 -6.34 -16.47
CA ILE A 209 1.46 -5.24 -16.42
C ILE A 209 1.03 -4.35 -15.24
N PRO A 210 1.79 -4.33 -14.12
CA PRO A 210 1.55 -3.43 -13.01
C PRO A 210 1.76 -1.97 -13.41
N ARG A 211 1.19 -1.04 -12.66
CA ARG A 211 1.41 0.38 -12.89
C ARG A 211 2.77 0.80 -12.30
N SER A 212 3.60 1.49 -13.06
CA SER A 212 4.95 1.90 -12.62
C SER A 212 5.34 3.30 -13.09
N THR A 213 4.43 4.01 -13.71
CA THR A 213 4.73 5.30 -14.34
C THR A 213 4.65 6.48 -13.38
N SER A 214 4.38 6.26 -12.09
CA SER A 214 4.41 7.32 -11.10
C SER A 214 5.83 7.60 -10.60
N VAL A 215 6.14 8.86 -10.32
CA VAL A 215 7.39 9.28 -9.67
C VAL A 215 7.60 8.53 -8.35
N ASP A 216 6.52 8.25 -7.62
CA ASP A 216 6.56 7.51 -6.36
C ASP A 216 7.06 6.09 -6.53
N THR A 217 6.61 5.40 -7.58
CA THR A 217 7.11 4.06 -7.93
C THR A 217 8.59 4.11 -8.24
N GLU A 218 9.03 5.11 -8.99
CA GLU A 218 10.44 5.30 -9.33
C GLU A 218 11.29 5.56 -8.09
N LEU A 219 10.88 6.50 -7.25
CA LEU A 219 11.52 6.77 -5.95
C LEU A 219 11.54 5.53 -5.04
N GLY A 220 10.46 4.76 -5.03
CA GLY A 220 10.36 3.51 -4.26
C GLY A 220 11.30 2.40 -4.74
N ILE A 221 11.57 2.32 -6.04
CA ILE A 221 12.44 1.31 -6.67
C ILE A 221 13.90 1.78 -6.67
N LEU A 222 14.18 2.97 -7.22
CA LEU A 222 15.52 3.50 -7.46
C LEU A 222 16.06 4.30 -6.28
N GLY A 223 15.20 4.83 -5.43
CA GLY A 223 15.54 5.68 -4.30
C GLY A 223 15.84 7.14 -4.64
N PHE A 224 15.81 7.50 -5.93
CA PHE A 224 16.05 8.84 -6.47
C PHE A 224 15.15 9.09 -7.68
N ASP A 225 14.91 10.36 -7.99
CA ASP A 225 14.29 10.82 -9.23
C ASP A 225 15.41 11.06 -10.27
N PHE A 226 15.42 10.24 -11.31
CA PHE A 226 16.37 10.34 -12.41
C PHE A 226 15.68 10.89 -13.66
N PRO A 227 16.46 11.49 -14.64
CA PRO A 227 15.89 12.08 -15.84
C PRO A 227 15.13 11.10 -16.76
N GLY A 228 15.42 9.81 -16.68
CA GLY A 228 14.76 8.77 -17.45
C GLY A 228 13.36 8.43 -16.93
N SER A 229 12.90 7.23 -17.23
CA SER A 229 11.57 6.78 -16.77
C SER A 229 11.55 5.28 -16.50
N THR A 230 10.72 4.87 -15.55
CA THR A 230 10.44 3.46 -15.28
C THR A 230 9.23 2.97 -16.05
N ASP A 231 9.27 1.72 -16.52
CA ASP A 231 8.17 1.03 -17.18
C ASP A 231 8.08 -0.41 -16.71
N SER A 232 6.89 -0.83 -16.27
CA SER A 232 6.64 -2.21 -15.87
C SER A 232 6.47 -3.11 -17.09
N LYS A 233 7.03 -4.29 -16.99
CA LYS A 233 6.86 -5.34 -17.98
C LYS A 233 5.92 -6.41 -17.45
N ARG A 234 5.68 -7.45 -18.27
CA ARG A 234 4.83 -8.57 -17.88
C ARG A 234 5.30 -9.20 -16.57
N SER A 235 4.41 -9.17 -15.61
CA SER A 235 4.63 -9.64 -14.25
C SER A 235 3.65 -10.75 -13.91
N TYR A 236 3.96 -11.54 -12.90
CA TYR A 236 3.16 -12.69 -12.48
C TYR A 236 2.90 -12.61 -10.98
N VAL A 237 1.73 -13.10 -10.57
CA VAL A 237 1.35 -13.20 -9.16
C VAL A 237 0.61 -14.50 -8.90
N GLY A 238 0.80 -15.07 -7.73
CA GLY A 238 0.03 -16.23 -7.28
C GLY A 238 -0.24 -16.17 -5.79
N ARG A 239 -1.43 -16.64 -5.39
CA ARG A 239 -1.81 -16.84 -3.99
C ARG A 239 -2.53 -18.18 -3.84
N LEU A 240 -2.14 -18.93 -2.82
CA LEU A 240 -2.82 -20.12 -2.36
C LEU A 240 -3.24 -19.89 -0.92
N SER A 241 -4.51 -20.08 -0.59
CA SER A 241 -5.06 -19.86 0.74
C SER A 241 -5.88 -21.07 1.19
N TYR A 242 -5.80 -21.38 2.47
CA TYR A 242 -6.61 -22.43 3.08
C TYR A 242 -7.29 -21.92 4.35
N ASP A 243 -8.62 -21.87 4.31
CA ASP A 243 -9.48 -21.46 5.42
C ASP A 243 -10.09 -22.72 6.07
N MET A 244 -9.80 -22.93 7.35
CA MET A 244 -10.28 -24.07 8.12
C MET A 244 -11.29 -23.66 9.18
N GLN A 245 -12.22 -24.58 9.51
CA GLN A 245 -13.20 -24.42 10.60
C GLN A 245 -13.99 -23.08 10.49
N GLY A 246 -14.50 -22.77 9.30
CA GLY A 246 -15.27 -21.55 9.08
C GLY A 246 -14.47 -20.25 9.18
N GLY A 247 -13.19 -20.30 8.85
CA GLY A 247 -12.29 -19.13 8.90
C GLY A 247 -11.63 -18.91 10.27
N LYS A 248 -11.76 -19.87 11.20
CA LYS A 248 -11.04 -19.83 12.48
C LYS A 248 -9.52 -19.84 12.28
N TYR A 249 -9.04 -20.64 11.33
CA TYR A 249 -7.65 -20.66 10.90
C TYR A 249 -7.59 -20.31 9.43
N ARG A 250 -6.75 -19.36 9.07
CA ARG A 250 -6.42 -19.02 7.69
C ARG A 250 -4.92 -19.12 7.50
N LEU A 251 -4.49 -19.89 6.50
CA LEU A 251 -3.11 -19.96 6.06
C LEU A 251 -3.04 -19.51 4.61
N SER A 252 -2.01 -18.76 4.24
CA SER A 252 -1.81 -18.33 2.87
C SER A 252 -0.34 -18.26 2.51
N VAL A 253 -0.04 -18.54 1.25
CA VAL A 253 1.23 -18.20 0.63
C VAL A 253 0.96 -17.42 -0.64
N SER A 254 1.62 -16.29 -0.80
CA SER A 254 1.58 -15.49 -2.02
C SER A 254 2.98 -15.19 -2.51
N SER A 255 3.11 -15.07 -3.83
CA SER A 255 4.37 -14.72 -4.48
C SER A 255 4.09 -13.87 -5.71
N ALA A 256 5.02 -12.98 -6.03
CA ALA A 256 4.98 -12.21 -7.26
C ALA A 256 6.35 -12.27 -7.95
N TRP A 257 6.35 -12.02 -9.24
CA TRP A 257 7.53 -11.72 -10.03
C TRP A 257 7.24 -10.46 -10.81
N VAL A 258 7.88 -9.37 -10.43
CA VAL A 258 7.71 -8.04 -11.02
C VAL A 258 8.98 -7.68 -11.78
N ASP A 259 8.85 -7.38 -13.08
CA ASP A 259 9.93 -6.89 -13.97
C ASP A 259 9.65 -5.42 -14.26
N THR A 260 10.50 -4.53 -13.74
CA THR A 260 10.46 -3.10 -14.03
C THR A 260 11.74 -2.70 -14.74
N ARG A 261 11.63 -1.88 -15.77
CA ARG A 261 12.76 -1.42 -16.57
C ARG A 261 12.87 0.09 -16.51
N TYR A 262 14.10 0.53 -16.46
CA TYR A 262 14.45 1.93 -16.56
C TYR A 262 15.00 2.23 -17.95
N GLU A 263 14.44 3.24 -18.59
CA GLU A 263 14.88 3.76 -19.89
C GLU A 263 15.63 5.09 -19.65
N SER A 264 16.93 5.07 -19.96
CA SER A 264 17.82 6.21 -19.80
C SER A 264 17.60 7.24 -20.91
N THR A 265 17.62 8.52 -20.56
CA THR A 265 17.73 9.63 -21.53
C THR A 265 19.15 9.88 -21.98
N PHE A 266 20.14 9.25 -21.33
CA PHE A 266 21.57 9.47 -21.55
C PHE A 266 22.05 10.89 -21.26
N GLU A 267 21.26 11.68 -20.53
CA GLU A 267 21.68 12.98 -20.05
C GLU A 267 22.72 12.88 -18.92
N PRO A 268 23.56 13.91 -18.71
CA PRO A 268 24.49 13.90 -17.59
C PRO A 268 23.78 13.77 -16.24
N GLY A 269 24.14 12.77 -15.47
CA GLY A 269 23.56 12.50 -14.16
C GLY A 269 22.43 11.46 -14.19
N ASP A 270 22.06 10.97 -15.37
CA ASP A 270 21.10 9.88 -15.52
C ASP A 270 21.73 8.51 -15.24
N LEU A 271 20.88 7.53 -14.90
CA LEU A 271 21.26 6.12 -14.82
C LEU A 271 21.43 5.51 -16.22
N LEU A 272 22.24 4.46 -16.31
CA LEU A 272 22.20 3.59 -17.48
C LEU A 272 20.88 2.83 -17.52
N ALA A 273 20.45 2.47 -18.73
CA ALA A 273 19.27 1.63 -18.91
C ALA A 273 19.46 0.28 -18.21
N GLY A 274 18.52 -0.06 -17.34
CA GLY A 274 18.62 -1.23 -16.49
C GLY A 274 17.28 -1.86 -16.18
N LYS A 275 17.30 -2.88 -15.33
CA LYS A 275 16.09 -3.56 -14.85
C LYS A 275 16.17 -3.84 -13.36
N ASP A 276 15.03 -3.68 -12.70
CA ASP A 276 14.73 -4.18 -11.36
C ASP A 276 13.86 -5.43 -11.46
N LEU A 277 14.26 -6.48 -10.75
CA LEU A 277 13.49 -7.71 -10.61
C LEU A 277 13.17 -7.90 -9.14
N PHE A 278 11.89 -7.78 -8.81
CA PHE A 278 11.36 -7.99 -7.47
C PHE A 278 10.55 -9.28 -7.41
N SER A 279 10.97 -10.24 -6.56
CA SER A 279 10.33 -11.56 -6.49
C SER A 279 10.03 -12.00 -5.06
N PRO A 280 9.11 -11.32 -4.36
CA PRO A 280 8.75 -11.61 -2.98
C PRO A 280 7.94 -12.90 -2.84
N VAL A 281 8.11 -13.53 -1.67
CA VAL A 281 7.25 -14.61 -1.18
C VAL A 281 6.78 -14.24 0.21
N ILE A 282 5.46 -14.30 0.45
CA ILE A 282 4.83 -14.02 1.74
C ILE A 282 4.14 -15.27 2.25
N PHE A 283 4.39 -15.60 3.49
CA PHE A 283 3.68 -16.60 4.26
C PHE A 283 2.78 -15.89 5.27
N SER A 284 1.50 -16.20 5.27
CA SER A 284 0.50 -15.55 6.11
C SER A 284 -0.24 -16.58 6.96
N ALA A 285 -0.47 -16.23 8.23
CA ALA A 285 -1.28 -17.03 9.14
C ALA A 285 -2.21 -16.13 9.96
N GLN A 286 -3.46 -16.53 10.10
CA GLN A 286 -4.44 -15.85 10.92
C GLN A 286 -5.21 -16.84 11.77
N TYR A 287 -5.39 -16.51 13.05
CA TYR A 287 -6.20 -17.26 14.01
C TYR A 287 -7.31 -16.37 14.55
N ASN A 288 -8.56 -16.72 14.26
CA ASN A 288 -9.74 -15.95 14.61
C ASN A 288 -10.56 -16.65 15.68
N LEU A 289 -10.75 -15.98 16.80
CA LEU A 289 -11.74 -16.30 17.83
C LEU A 289 -12.86 -15.27 17.78
N GLU A 290 -13.89 -15.45 18.58
CA GLU A 290 -15.05 -14.55 18.64
C GLU A 290 -14.65 -13.08 18.87
N LYS A 291 -13.72 -12.83 19.79
CA LYS A 291 -13.27 -11.47 20.16
C LYS A 291 -11.81 -11.19 19.86
N LEU A 292 -11.01 -12.19 19.57
CA LEU A 292 -9.56 -12.06 19.36
C LEU A 292 -9.19 -12.57 17.97
N SER A 293 -8.47 -11.75 17.20
CA SER A 293 -7.81 -12.17 15.97
C SER A 293 -6.30 -11.98 16.11
N LEU A 294 -5.54 -13.01 15.79
CA LEU A 294 -4.09 -12.96 15.74
C LEU A 294 -3.65 -13.17 14.30
N THR A 295 -2.84 -12.25 13.79
CA THR A 295 -2.33 -12.29 12.41
C THR A 295 -0.82 -12.17 12.39
N ALA A 296 -0.18 -12.99 11.58
CA ALA A 296 1.26 -12.91 11.31
C ALA A 296 1.50 -13.07 9.82
N GLU A 297 2.40 -12.27 9.27
CA GLU A 297 2.95 -12.47 7.94
C GLU A 297 4.48 -12.38 7.99
N TYR A 298 5.12 -13.19 7.16
CA TYR A 298 6.57 -13.22 6.99
C TYR A 298 6.89 -13.17 5.49
N ALA A 299 7.73 -12.23 5.09
CA ALA A 299 8.12 -12.05 3.70
C ALA A 299 9.64 -12.18 3.49
N ILE A 300 10.01 -12.90 2.44
CA ILE A 300 11.34 -12.90 1.85
C ILE A 300 11.24 -12.12 0.55
N ARG A 301 12.08 -11.09 0.38
CA ARG A 301 11.97 -10.12 -0.71
C ARG A 301 13.27 -10.02 -1.52
N PRO A 302 13.55 -10.96 -2.44
CA PRO A 302 14.67 -10.84 -3.36
C PRO A 302 14.48 -9.65 -4.30
N VAL A 303 15.51 -8.82 -4.41
CA VAL A 303 15.62 -7.69 -5.34
C VAL A 303 16.91 -7.85 -6.13
N LYS A 304 16.84 -7.67 -7.45
CA LYS A 304 17.98 -7.79 -8.35
C LYS A 304 17.97 -6.66 -9.38
N ASP A 305 18.85 -5.69 -9.16
CA ASP A 305 19.08 -4.56 -10.06
C ASP A 305 20.26 -4.87 -10.96
N LYS A 306 20.07 -4.73 -12.27
CA LYS A 306 21.09 -5.01 -13.29
C LYS A 306 21.04 -4.05 -14.45
N GLY A 307 22.23 -3.65 -14.92
CA GLY A 307 22.41 -2.79 -16.08
C GLY A 307 22.56 -1.32 -15.74
N PHE A 308 22.35 -0.93 -14.50
CA PHE A 308 22.48 0.45 -14.04
C PHE A 308 23.94 0.91 -13.89
N GLY A 309 24.91 -0.02 -14.02
CA GLY A 309 26.34 0.18 -13.82
C GLY A 309 26.82 -0.45 -12.51
N GLU A 310 28.14 -0.73 -12.42
CA GLU A 310 28.74 -1.48 -11.30
C GLU A 310 28.43 -0.89 -9.91
N GLU A 311 28.17 0.41 -9.82
CA GLU A 311 27.89 1.11 -8.55
C GLU A 311 26.43 0.93 -8.10
N PHE A 312 25.51 0.72 -9.05
CA PHE A 312 24.06 0.63 -8.80
C PHE A 312 23.51 -0.80 -8.95
N ASP A 313 24.24 -1.68 -9.65
CA ASP A 313 23.88 -3.08 -9.76
C ASP A 313 23.96 -3.72 -8.36
N ARG A 314 22.84 -4.34 -7.92
CA ARG A 314 22.77 -4.98 -6.61
C ARG A 314 21.94 -6.26 -6.66
N GLU A 315 22.24 -7.18 -5.75
CA GLU A 315 21.43 -8.35 -5.49
C GLU A 315 21.31 -8.52 -3.99
N ILE A 316 20.14 -8.24 -3.46
CA ILE A 316 19.84 -8.27 -2.03
C ILE A 316 18.62 -9.13 -1.74
N VAL A 317 18.49 -9.60 -0.52
CA VAL A 317 17.30 -10.30 -0.05
C VAL A 317 16.80 -9.60 1.19
N GLY A 318 15.74 -8.83 1.05
CA GLY A 318 15.02 -8.22 2.15
C GLY A 318 14.27 -9.26 2.98
N GLU A 319 14.02 -8.92 4.23
CA GLU A 319 13.24 -9.72 5.18
C GLU A 319 12.24 -8.81 5.88
N SER A 320 11.00 -9.26 5.98
CA SER A 320 9.96 -8.51 6.66
C SER A 320 9.04 -9.43 7.41
N TYR A 321 8.50 -8.97 8.52
CA TYR A 321 7.46 -9.70 9.24
C TYR A 321 6.69 -8.78 10.18
N TYR A 322 5.46 -9.16 10.46
CA TYR A 322 4.72 -8.55 11.55
C TYR A 322 3.93 -9.59 12.34
N LEU A 323 3.65 -9.23 13.59
CA LEU A 323 2.71 -9.92 14.46
C LEU A 323 1.69 -8.91 14.96
N GLN A 324 0.40 -9.22 14.81
CA GLN A 324 -0.71 -8.35 15.16
C GLN A 324 -1.77 -9.09 15.96
N GLY A 325 -2.23 -8.47 17.03
CA GLY A 325 -3.38 -8.90 17.80
C GLY A 325 -4.48 -7.85 17.76
N GLU A 326 -5.69 -8.27 17.45
CA GLU A 326 -6.89 -7.43 17.44
C GLU A 326 -7.86 -7.96 18.48
N TYR A 327 -8.32 -7.12 19.38
CA TYR A 327 -9.31 -7.49 20.39
C TYR A 327 -10.56 -6.64 20.28
N ARG A 328 -11.70 -7.28 20.09
CA ARG A 328 -13.02 -6.66 20.04
C ARG A 328 -13.65 -6.70 21.42
N PHE A 329 -13.74 -5.54 22.07
CA PHE A 329 -14.38 -5.41 23.38
C PHE A 329 -15.88 -5.67 23.27
N ASP A 330 -16.51 -5.02 22.28
CA ASP A 330 -17.92 -5.11 21.94
C ASP A 330 -18.12 -4.88 20.42
N GLU A 331 -19.35 -4.63 19.99
CA GLU A 331 -19.69 -4.36 18.59
C GLU A 331 -19.12 -3.03 18.06
N LYS A 332 -18.75 -2.11 18.94
CA LYS A 332 -18.29 -0.76 18.59
C LYS A 332 -16.79 -0.57 18.77
N TRP A 333 -16.19 -1.18 19.79
CA TRP A 333 -14.80 -0.92 20.18
C TRP A 333 -13.89 -2.09 19.87
N GLN A 334 -12.79 -1.77 19.18
CA GLN A 334 -11.71 -2.71 18.88
C GLN A 334 -10.37 -2.04 19.18
N ALA A 335 -9.45 -2.77 19.78
CA ALA A 335 -8.04 -2.37 19.92
C ALA A 335 -7.14 -3.30 19.09
N THR A 336 -6.04 -2.75 18.62
CA THR A 336 -5.02 -3.46 17.86
C THR A 336 -3.65 -3.17 18.44
N LEU A 337 -2.84 -4.21 18.61
CA LEU A 337 -1.42 -4.09 18.93
C LEU A 337 -0.64 -4.82 17.84
N ARG A 338 0.39 -4.17 17.27
CA ARG A 338 1.25 -4.76 16.23
C ARG A 338 2.71 -4.45 16.51
N TYR A 339 3.56 -5.42 16.19
CA TYR A 339 4.99 -5.24 15.99
C TYR A 339 5.34 -5.58 14.54
N ASP A 340 5.89 -4.61 13.82
CA ASP A 340 6.16 -4.67 12.39
C ASP A 340 7.64 -4.41 12.13
N VAL A 341 8.29 -5.25 11.31
CA VAL A 341 9.73 -5.24 11.07
C VAL A 341 10.06 -5.32 9.58
N PHE A 342 10.89 -4.40 9.15
CA PHE A 342 11.41 -4.31 7.80
C PHE A 342 12.95 -4.28 7.82
N TYR A 343 13.58 -5.20 7.13
CA TYR A 343 15.02 -5.19 6.85
C TYR A 343 15.25 -5.20 5.34
N ASN A 344 15.97 -4.19 4.84
CA ASN A 344 16.26 -4.09 3.41
C ASN A 344 17.18 -5.20 2.91
N ASP A 345 18.16 -5.62 3.73
CA ASP A 345 19.00 -6.80 3.48
C ASP A 345 19.11 -7.67 4.75
N ARG A 346 18.63 -8.92 4.67
CA ARG A 346 18.73 -9.89 5.77
C ARG A 346 20.17 -10.21 6.22
N LYS A 347 21.17 -9.94 5.35
CA LYS A 347 22.61 -10.11 5.68
C LYS A 347 23.20 -8.90 6.37
N ASP A 348 22.47 -7.77 6.39
CA ASP A 348 22.84 -6.51 7.05
C ASP A 348 21.63 -5.83 7.68
N ARG A 349 20.88 -6.57 8.52
CA ARG A 349 19.59 -6.16 9.10
C ARG A 349 19.59 -4.75 9.68
N HIS A 350 20.70 -4.33 10.31
CA HIS A 350 20.82 -2.98 10.92
C HIS A 350 21.63 -1.99 10.07
N GLY A 351 21.87 -2.27 8.79
CA GLY A 351 22.52 -1.36 7.85
C GLY A 351 23.97 -0.96 8.14
N LYS A 352 24.66 -1.70 9.03
CA LYS A 352 26.03 -1.35 9.45
C LYS A 352 27.03 -1.45 8.31
N LYS A 353 26.94 -2.49 7.48
CA LYS A 353 27.80 -2.68 6.30
C LYS A 353 27.49 -1.66 5.22
N PHE A 354 26.20 -1.32 5.06
CA PHE A 354 25.74 -0.29 4.14
C PHE A 354 26.29 1.08 4.55
N ALA A 355 26.13 1.50 5.80
CA ALA A 355 26.63 2.76 6.32
C ALA A 355 28.15 2.88 6.23
N ALA A 356 28.89 1.77 6.41
CA ALA A 356 30.34 1.75 6.27
C ALA A 356 30.82 2.07 4.84
N LYS A 357 29.95 2.01 3.82
CA LYS A 357 30.25 2.45 2.46
C LYS A 357 30.14 3.98 2.29
N GLY A 358 29.66 4.70 3.33
CA GLY A 358 29.57 6.16 3.35
C GLY A 358 28.42 6.74 2.52
N LEU A 359 27.37 5.94 2.23
CA LEU A 359 26.22 6.39 1.42
C LEU A 359 25.19 7.13 2.28
N TYR A 360 24.56 6.41 3.21
CA TYR A 360 23.51 6.93 4.08
C TYR A 360 23.63 6.34 5.49
N PRO A 361 22.97 6.93 6.50
CA PRO A 361 22.93 6.38 7.85
C PRO A 361 22.35 4.95 7.89
N ALA A 362 22.82 4.15 8.82
CA ALA A 362 22.44 2.75 8.97
C ALA A 362 20.91 2.55 9.15
N HIS A 363 20.25 3.48 9.83
CA HIS A 363 18.81 3.40 10.11
C HIS A 363 17.91 3.54 8.86
N THR A 364 18.46 3.95 7.72
CA THR A 364 17.74 3.96 6.43
C THR A 364 17.56 2.55 5.84
N GLN A 365 18.16 1.53 6.43
CA GLN A 365 18.12 0.16 5.94
C GLN A 365 17.18 -0.76 6.74
N PHE A 366 16.58 -0.26 7.79
CA PHE A 366 15.62 -1.01 8.61
C PHE A 366 14.51 -0.10 9.16
N ALA A 367 13.43 -0.73 9.59
CA ALA A 367 12.41 -0.09 10.42
C ALA A 367 11.75 -1.13 11.32
N GLU A 368 11.58 -0.79 12.59
CA GLU A 368 10.89 -1.56 13.60
C GLU A 368 9.80 -0.68 14.21
N ASP A 369 8.54 -1.06 14.06
CA ASP A 369 7.36 -0.25 14.40
C ASP A 369 6.47 -0.97 15.42
N TRP A 370 6.27 -0.34 16.58
CA TRP A 370 5.24 -0.71 17.53
C TRP A 370 4.00 0.14 17.32
N THR A 371 2.90 -0.48 16.91
CA THR A 371 1.62 0.20 16.66
C THR A 371 0.58 -0.16 17.71
N LEU A 372 -0.06 0.86 18.29
CA LEU A 372 -1.27 0.72 19.09
C LEU A 372 -2.41 1.44 18.38
N GLY A 373 -3.47 0.70 18.06
CA GLY A 373 -4.65 1.22 17.36
C GLY A 373 -5.92 1.06 18.20
N ILE A 374 -6.84 2.00 18.06
CA ILE A 374 -8.22 1.93 18.60
C ILE A 374 -9.18 2.30 17.50
N ARG A 375 -10.24 1.52 17.34
CA ARG A 375 -11.33 1.75 16.37
C ARG A 375 -12.65 1.86 17.09
N TYR A 376 -13.46 2.82 16.68
CA TYR A 376 -14.81 3.01 17.17
C TYR A 376 -15.81 3.03 16.01
N HIS A 377 -16.63 2.01 15.92
CA HIS A 377 -17.73 1.91 14.97
C HIS A 377 -18.92 2.71 15.50
N VAL A 378 -19.10 3.94 15.03
CA VAL A 378 -20.24 4.80 15.38
C VAL A 378 -21.54 4.08 14.98
N ASN A 379 -21.55 3.56 13.75
CA ASN A 379 -22.58 2.71 13.16
C ASN A 379 -21.96 1.93 11.95
N PRO A 380 -22.72 1.09 11.23
CA PRO A 380 -22.19 0.33 10.09
C PRO A 380 -21.59 1.18 8.95
N SER A 381 -21.99 2.47 8.84
CA SER A 381 -21.51 3.40 7.82
C SER A 381 -20.35 4.28 8.29
N PHE A 382 -20.18 4.52 9.59
CA PHE A 382 -19.19 5.46 10.12
C PHE A 382 -18.24 4.80 11.10
N LEU A 383 -16.96 5.03 10.88
CA LEU A 383 -15.84 4.54 11.67
C LEU A 383 -14.90 5.70 12.01
N ILE A 384 -14.44 5.75 13.26
CA ILE A 384 -13.32 6.58 13.70
C ILE A 384 -12.21 5.64 14.16
N ALA A 385 -10.99 5.87 13.71
CA ALA A 385 -9.82 5.12 14.12
C ALA A 385 -8.71 6.05 14.57
N THR A 386 -7.94 5.63 15.57
CA THR A 386 -6.74 6.31 16.05
C THR A 386 -5.59 5.33 16.11
N GLU A 387 -4.39 5.78 15.78
CA GLU A 387 -3.17 4.97 15.89
C GLU A 387 -2.02 5.79 16.43
N TYR A 388 -1.21 5.13 17.22
CA TYR A 388 0.07 5.62 17.69
C TYR A 388 1.15 4.61 17.30
N HIS A 389 2.26 5.12 16.76
CA HIS A 389 3.41 4.34 16.35
C HIS A 389 4.66 4.85 17.05
N TYR A 390 5.49 3.92 17.52
CA TYR A 390 6.88 4.17 17.90
C TYR A 390 7.79 3.42 16.93
N ILE A 391 8.59 4.19 16.19
CA ILE A 391 9.35 3.67 15.06
C ILE A 391 10.85 3.88 15.32
N ASP A 392 11.66 2.80 15.18
CA ASP A 392 13.11 2.83 15.13
C ASP A 392 13.56 2.45 13.72
N GLY A 393 14.10 3.41 12.98
CA GLY A 393 14.50 3.27 11.59
C GLY A 393 13.57 3.97 10.59
N THR A 394 14.00 4.04 9.33
CA THR A 394 13.33 4.86 8.31
C THR A 394 13.25 4.19 6.94
N ALA A 395 13.46 2.86 6.87
CA ALA A 395 13.63 2.15 5.61
C ALA A 395 12.41 2.18 4.67
N TRP A 396 11.19 2.37 5.20
CA TRP A 396 9.97 2.47 4.41
C TRP A 396 9.54 3.91 4.12
N ILE A 397 10.24 4.92 4.66
CA ILE A 397 10.02 6.32 4.26
C ILE A 397 10.64 6.54 2.88
N VAL A 398 9.84 7.08 1.96
CA VAL A 398 10.33 7.48 0.64
C VAL A 398 11.00 8.84 0.76
N PRO A 399 12.27 8.97 0.39
CA PRO A 399 12.92 10.26 0.29
C PRO A 399 12.35 11.06 -0.88
N LEU A 400 12.51 12.39 -0.84
CA LEU A 400 12.10 13.32 -1.89
C LEU A 400 10.58 13.44 -2.13
N GLN A 401 9.76 12.72 -1.38
CA GLN A 401 8.33 13.01 -1.29
C GLN A 401 8.12 14.14 -0.28
N ASP A 402 7.76 13.82 0.96
CA ASP A 402 7.55 14.81 2.01
C ASP A 402 8.86 15.21 2.74
N ASN A 403 9.95 14.44 2.58
CA ASN A 403 11.24 14.64 3.21
C ASN A 403 12.34 15.00 2.18
N SER A 404 13.25 15.91 2.53
CA SER A 404 14.27 16.46 1.61
C SER A 404 15.38 15.47 1.26
N ASP A 405 15.90 14.74 2.23
CA ASP A 405 16.99 13.77 2.05
C ASP A 405 16.87 12.63 3.09
N ARG A 406 17.42 11.48 2.76
CA ARG A 406 17.57 10.34 3.69
C ARG A 406 18.58 10.61 4.81
N GLN A 407 19.54 11.50 4.59
CA GLN A 407 20.54 11.88 5.60
C GLN A 407 19.93 12.67 6.75
N ASP A 408 18.87 13.43 6.46
CA ASP A 408 18.19 14.31 7.41
C ASP A 408 17.10 13.58 8.23
N LEU A 409 16.84 12.30 7.93
CA LEU A 409 15.82 11.52 8.62
C LEU A 409 16.27 11.14 10.03
N GLU A 410 15.41 11.40 11.01
CA GLU A 410 15.61 10.99 12.39
C GLU A 410 15.32 9.49 12.56
N ARG A 411 16.24 8.80 13.25
CA ARG A 411 16.15 7.35 13.44
C ARG A 411 14.95 6.93 14.25
N ARG A 412 14.67 7.63 15.35
CA ARG A 412 13.57 7.30 16.28
C ARG A 412 12.56 8.40 16.27
N TRP A 413 11.34 8.04 15.94
CA TRP A 413 10.27 9.00 15.78
C TRP A 413 8.92 8.39 16.14
N HIS A 414 7.94 9.25 16.34
CA HIS A 414 6.58 8.91 16.71
C HIS A 414 5.63 9.37 15.63
N LEU A 415 4.58 8.58 15.40
CA LEU A 415 3.48 8.95 14.54
C LEU A 415 2.18 8.78 15.32
N PHE A 416 1.32 9.78 15.22
CA PHE A 416 -0.06 9.73 15.71
C PHE A 416 -0.99 10.03 14.53
N ALA A 417 -2.01 9.18 14.35
CA ALA A 417 -3.00 9.34 13.31
C ALA A 417 -4.42 9.25 13.87
N VAL A 418 -5.30 10.07 13.31
CA VAL A 418 -6.75 9.98 13.52
C VAL A 418 -7.44 10.00 12.17
N VAL A 419 -8.33 9.04 11.95
CA VAL A 419 -9.02 8.92 10.65
C VAL A 419 -10.52 8.73 10.90
N ALA A 420 -11.34 9.44 10.14
CA ALA A 420 -12.77 9.24 10.06
C ALA A 420 -13.12 8.64 8.69
N GLY A 421 -13.89 7.56 8.68
CA GLY A 421 -14.35 6.88 7.48
C GLY A 421 -15.87 6.80 7.37
N PHE A 422 -16.35 6.95 6.16
CA PHE A 422 -17.76 6.75 5.77
C PHE A 422 -17.85 5.75 4.64
N ARG A 423 -18.90 4.91 4.63
CA ARG A 423 -19.26 4.02 3.52
C ARG A 423 -20.78 3.89 3.37
N PHE A 424 -21.22 3.61 2.13
CA PHE A 424 -22.61 3.25 1.81
C PHE A 424 -22.68 2.10 0.82
#